data_20ecbda2ff68af6a5e1ec0760148fefe
#
_entry.id   20ecbda2ff68af6a5e1ec0760148fefe
#
_cell.length_a   1.000
_cell.length_b   1.000
_cell.length_c   1.000
_cell.angle_alpha   90.00
_cell.angle_beta   90.00
_cell.angle_gamma   90.00
#
_symmetry.space_group_name_H-M   'P 1'
#
loop_
_entity.id
_entity.type
_entity.pdbx_description
1 polymer ?
#
loop_
_entity_poly.entity_id
_entity_poly.type
_entity_poly.pdbx_seq_one_letter_code
_entity_poly.pdbx_strand_id
1 'polypeptide(L)'
;APVCVLLPFSTWAIFFAGIFWEQSEIVDLGYGSAMATYIHAIPYMFYALVALIIVPLFIFGVIPKLGAMKSAYKRVEETGQVYSKESQKWNKNGNEEVDKEAKIVDFLFPILTMIIVQLTVGDMFIAIIAAILAAGIIYIPRKKMRTNQFCDLWVQGFADSVSALVIIVAALWMRQASADINLPNYVMSVVEPFVNANIYPMVAFVVVAMLGFITGSNWGIPAVCAPIIIPLGAACGA
;
A
#
# COMPACT_ATOMS: atom_id res chain seq x y z
N ALA A 1 4.47 2.32 -4.78
CA ALA A 1 3.48 1.37 -4.26
C ALA A 1 4.00 -0.09 -4.21
N PRO A 2 4.53 -0.73 -5.31
CA PRO A 2 4.95 -2.15 -5.24
C PRO A 2 5.98 -2.44 -4.16
N VAL A 3 6.97 -1.57 -3.98
CA VAL A 3 8.01 -1.72 -2.94
C VAL A 3 7.40 -1.69 -1.54
N CYS A 4 6.44 -0.79 -1.29
CA CYS A 4 5.80 -0.68 0.03
C CYS A 4 5.05 -1.96 0.43
N VAL A 5 4.46 -2.66 -0.53
CA VAL A 5 3.76 -3.93 -0.28
C VAL A 5 4.75 -5.06 0.05
N LEU A 6 5.95 -5.05 -0.51
CA LEU A 6 6.96 -6.08 -0.24
C LEU A 6 7.74 -5.84 1.07
N LEU A 7 7.67 -4.62 1.62
CA LEU A 7 8.38 -4.27 2.86
C LEU A 7 7.50 -4.57 4.09
N PRO A 8 7.88 -5.55 4.95
CA PRO A 8 7.05 -6.01 6.06
C PRO A 8 6.87 -4.99 7.19
N PHE A 9 7.50 -3.82 7.10
CA PHE A 9 7.38 -2.71 8.07
C PHE A 9 6.67 -1.48 7.48
N SER A 10 5.97 -1.64 6.35
CA SER A 10 5.14 -0.57 5.79
C SER A 10 3.73 -0.56 6.41
N THR A 11 3.03 0.56 6.32
CA THR A 11 1.62 0.65 6.73
C THR A 11 0.74 -0.32 5.96
N TRP A 12 1.07 -0.59 4.69
CA TRP A 12 0.40 -1.59 3.87
C TRP A 12 0.57 -2.99 4.44
N ALA A 13 1.80 -3.36 4.80
CA ALA A 13 2.09 -4.67 5.35
C ALA A 13 1.34 -4.90 6.67
N ILE A 14 1.30 -3.91 7.55
CA ILE A 14 0.60 -4.02 8.83
C ILE A 14 -0.91 -4.18 8.62
N PHE A 15 -1.49 -3.40 7.72
CA PHE A 15 -2.92 -3.49 7.41
C PHE A 15 -3.29 -4.86 6.84
N PHE A 16 -2.57 -5.32 5.83
CA PHE A 16 -2.82 -6.64 5.22
C PHE A 16 -2.47 -7.80 6.16
N ALA A 17 -1.41 -7.67 6.95
CA ALA A 17 -1.05 -8.68 7.95
C ALA A 17 -2.19 -8.92 8.94
N GLY A 18 -2.84 -7.85 9.41
CA GLY A 18 -3.99 -7.95 10.29
C GLY A 18 -5.15 -8.71 9.65
N ILE A 19 -5.51 -8.35 8.41
CA ILE A 19 -6.59 -9.01 7.67
C ILE A 19 -6.26 -10.49 7.40
N PHE A 20 -5.06 -10.78 6.92
CA PHE A 20 -4.66 -12.15 6.59
C PHE A 20 -4.57 -13.02 7.83
N TRP A 21 -4.04 -12.49 8.92
CA TRP A 21 -3.97 -13.19 10.20
C TRP A 21 -5.33 -13.59 10.72
N GLU A 22 -6.28 -12.65 10.76
CA GLU A 22 -7.64 -12.92 11.21
C GLU A 22 -8.31 -14.05 10.39
N GLN A 23 -8.11 -14.05 9.08
CA GLN A 23 -8.66 -15.09 8.22
C GLN A 23 -7.87 -16.41 8.32
N SER A 24 -6.56 -16.36 8.53
CA SER A 24 -5.74 -17.55 8.71
C SER A 24 -6.06 -18.31 9.99
N GLU A 25 -6.45 -17.59 11.06
CA GLU A 25 -6.91 -18.22 12.29
C GLU A 25 -8.25 -18.95 12.10
N ILE A 26 -9.15 -18.37 11.29
CA ILE A 26 -10.45 -19.00 10.98
C ILE A 26 -10.28 -20.34 10.26
N VAL A 27 -9.27 -20.45 9.39
CA VAL A 27 -9.01 -21.63 8.58
C VAL A 27 -7.84 -22.50 9.08
N ASP A 28 -7.33 -22.21 10.28
CA ASP A 28 -6.27 -22.95 10.99
C ASP A 28 -4.98 -23.12 10.15
N LEU A 29 -4.53 -22.06 9.49
CA LEU A 29 -3.30 -22.08 8.67
C LEU A 29 -1.98 -22.02 9.49
N GLY A 30 -2.04 -21.79 10.80
CA GLY A 30 -0.95 -22.06 11.73
C GLY A 30 0.35 -21.23 11.59
N TYR A 31 0.33 -20.02 11.02
CA TYR A 31 1.54 -19.22 10.82
C TYR A 31 2.07 -18.50 12.08
N GLY A 32 1.41 -18.63 13.22
CA GLY A 32 1.88 -18.17 14.53
C GLY A 32 1.82 -16.66 14.80
N SER A 33 1.79 -15.80 13.78
CA SER A 33 1.61 -14.35 13.95
C SER A 33 1.17 -13.66 12.65
N ALA A 34 0.57 -12.47 12.79
CA ALA A 34 0.14 -11.64 11.67
C ALA A 34 1.28 -11.33 10.67
N MET A 35 2.45 -10.98 11.20
CA MET A 35 3.60 -10.67 10.37
C MET A 35 4.17 -11.92 9.68
N ALA A 36 4.18 -13.07 10.36
CA ALA A 36 4.61 -14.33 9.75
C ALA A 36 3.68 -14.73 8.59
N THR A 37 2.36 -14.61 8.77
CA THR A 37 1.37 -14.85 7.72
C THR A 37 1.61 -13.93 6.51
N TYR A 38 1.86 -12.64 6.76
CA TYR A 38 2.17 -11.70 5.68
C TYR A 38 3.45 -12.06 4.93
N ILE A 39 4.53 -12.39 5.64
CA ILE A 39 5.81 -12.77 5.04
C ILE A 39 5.65 -14.01 4.15
N HIS A 40 4.85 -15.00 4.57
CA HIS A 40 4.54 -16.17 3.76
C HIS A 40 3.74 -15.85 2.49
N ALA A 41 2.95 -14.75 2.50
CA ALA A 41 2.22 -14.29 1.32
C ALA A 41 3.08 -13.51 0.32
N ILE A 42 4.23 -12.93 0.73
CA ILE A 42 5.10 -12.10 -0.13
C ILE A 42 5.50 -12.78 -1.46
N PRO A 43 5.92 -14.07 -1.49
CA PRO A 43 6.31 -14.74 -2.74
C PRO A 43 5.16 -14.83 -3.77
N TYR A 44 3.92 -14.73 -3.35
CA TYR A 44 2.72 -14.78 -4.19
C TYR A 44 2.23 -13.41 -4.64
N MET A 45 2.88 -12.32 -4.21
CA MET A 45 2.55 -10.95 -4.62
C MET A 45 3.16 -10.63 -6.00
N PHE A 46 2.75 -11.39 -7.02
CA PHE A 46 3.33 -11.35 -8.38
C PHE A 46 3.37 -9.95 -8.98
N TYR A 47 2.33 -9.14 -8.80
CA TYR A 47 2.32 -7.77 -9.31
C TYR A 47 3.48 -6.94 -8.76
N ALA A 48 3.71 -6.99 -7.45
CA ALA A 48 4.77 -6.21 -6.81
C ALA A 48 6.16 -6.69 -7.25
N LEU A 49 6.36 -8.01 -7.34
CA LEU A 49 7.62 -8.62 -7.79
C LEU A 49 7.90 -8.29 -9.26
N VAL A 50 6.92 -8.46 -10.13
CA VAL A 50 7.05 -8.16 -11.57
C VAL A 50 7.30 -6.67 -11.78
N ALA A 51 6.59 -5.78 -11.07
CA ALA A 51 6.81 -4.34 -11.17
C ALA A 51 8.23 -3.94 -10.72
N LEU A 52 8.77 -4.59 -9.70
CA LEU A 52 10.14 -4.36 -9.24
C LEU A 52 11.19 -4.70 -10.31
N ILE A 53 10.91 -5.68 -11.17
CA ILE A 53 11.78 -6.10 -12.27
C ILE A 53 11.54 -5.23 -13.50
N ILE A 54 10.30 -4.97 -13.88
CA ILE A 54 9.96 -4.23 -15.10
C ILE A 54 10.47 -2.79 -15.06
N VAL A 55 10.37 -2.11 -13.91
CA VAL A 55 10.77 -0.70 -13.80
C VAL A 55 12.26 -0.49 -14.11
N PRO A 56 13.21 -1.22 -13.49
CA PRO A 56 14.63 -1.13 -13.88
C PRO A 56 14.88 -1.49 -15.35
N LEU A 57 14.25 -2.57 -15.84
CA LEU A 57 14.41 -2.99 -17.25
C LEU A 57 13.93 -1.91 -18.22
N PHE A 58 12.88 -1.19 -17.87
CA PHE A 58 12.39 -0.06 -18.64
C PHE A 58 13.37 1.13 -18.60
N ILE A 59 13.93 1.45 -17.42
CA ILE A 59 14.92 2.52 -17.23
C ILE A 59 16.19 2.22 -18.02
N PHE A 60 16.66 0.97 -18.03
CA PHE A 60 17.81 0.53 -18.80
C PHE A 60 17.53 0.40 -20.32
N GLY A 61 16.29 0.67 -20.77
CA GLY A 61 15.94 0.64 -22.19
C GLY A 61 15.79 -0.76 -22.79
N VAL A 62 15.77 -1.80 -21.97
CA VAL A 62 15.57 -3.20 -22.42
C VAL A 62 14.14 -3.41 -22.94
N ILE A 63 13.16 -2.76 -22.30
CA ILE A 63 11.76 -2.85 -22.68
C ILE A 63 11.41 -1.68 -23.62
N PRO A 64 10.82 -1.93 -24.80
CA PRO A 64 10.45 -0.88 -25.73
C PRO A 64 9.33 0.01 -25.19
N LYS A 65 9.37 1.29 -25.53
CA LYS A 65 8.33 2.27 -25.18
C LYS A 65 7.10 2.00 -26.04
N LEU A 66 6.01 1.47 -25.43
CA LEU A 66 4.79 1.10 -26.12
C LEU A 66 3.59 1.96 -25.68
N GLY A 67 2.59 2.10 -26.53
CA GLY A 67 1.30 2.73 -26.21
C GLY A 67 1.41 4.15 -25.64
N ALA A 68 0.72 4.41 -24.54
CA ALA A 68 0.67 5.71 -23.87
C ALA A 68 2.06 6.19 -23.39
N MET A 69 2.97 5.28 -23.05
CA MET A 69 4.33 5.61 -22.65
C MET A 69 5.12 6.23 -23.81
N LYS A 70 5.00 5.68 -25.04
CA LYS A 70 5.63 6.25 -26.24
C LYS A 70 5.15 7.69 -26.48
N SER A 71 3.85 7.94 -26.34
CA SER A 71 3.28 9.28 -26.50
C SER A 71 3.77 10.26 -25.42
N ALA A 72 3.93 9.78 -24.18
CA ALA A 72 4.46 10.58 -23.09
C ALA A 72 5.92 10.98 -23.32
N TYR A 73 6.77 10.06 -23.73
CA TYR A 73 8.17 10.35 -24.08
C TYR A 73 8.28 11.30 -25.25
N LYS A 74 7.50 11.10 -26.33
CA LYS A 74 7.44 12.01 -27.47
C LYS A 74 7.06 13.43 -27.07
N ARG A 75 6.06 13.58 -26.19
CA ARG A 75 5.69 14.89 -25.65
C ARG A 75 6.84 15.56 -24.91
N VAL A 76 7.56 14.80 -24.06
CA VAL A 76 8.70 15.36 -23.32
C VAL A 76 9.82 15.78 -24.27
N GLU A 77 10.11 14.99 -25.30
CA GLU A 77 11.14 15.30 -26.31
C GLU A 77 10.77 16.54 -27.13
N GLU A 78 9.48 16.70 -27.51
CA GLU A 78 9.02 17.81 -28.36
C GLU A 78 8.74 19.11 -27.58
N THR A 79 8.24 19.01 -26.36
CA THR A 79 7.72 20.19 -25.61
C THR A 79 8.45 20.44 -24.31
N GLY A 80 9.29 19.53 -23.82
CA GLY A 80 9.89 19.59 -22.49
C GLY A 80 8.90 19.38 -21.34
N GLN A 81 7.60 19.17 -21.62
CA GLN A 81 6.57 19.03 -20.61
C GLN A 81 6.49 17.61 -20.05
N VAL A 82 6.92 17.43 -18.81
CA VAL A 82 6.90 16.13 -18.11
C VAL A 82 5.47 15.67 -17.82
N TYR A 83 4.57 16.60 -17.46
CA TYR A 83 3.18 16.31 -17.14
C TYR A 83 2.24 16.58 -18.31
N SER A 84 1.15 15.83 -18.43
CA SER A 84 0.07 16.15 -19.33
C SER A 84 -0.71 17.38 -18.83
N LYS A 85 -1.40 18.09 -19.71
CA LYS A 85 -2.24 19.25 -19.32
C LYS A 85 -3.27 18.88 -18.25
N GLU A 86 -3.78 17.68 -18.28
CA GLU A 86 -4.75 17.16 -17.30
C GLU A 86 -4.08 16.86 -15.95
N SER A 87 -2.83 16.38 -15.95
CA SER A 87 -2.08 16.06 -14.74
C SER A 87 -1.47 17.30 -14.06
N GLN A 88 -1.31 18.41 -14.78
CA GLN A 88 -0.76 19.66 -14.20
C GLN A 88 -1.58 20.19 -13.03
N LYS A 89 -2.92 20.03 -13.06
CA LYS A 89 -3.79 20.45 -11.95
C LYS A 89 -3.60 19.63 -10.66
N TRP A 90 -2.98 18.47 -10.74
CA TRP A 90 -2.65 17.63 -9.59
C TRP A 90 -1.22 17.86 -9.06
N ASN A 91 -0.41 18.62 -9.82
CA ASN A 91 0.94 18.98 -9.39
C ASN A 91 0.88 20.20 -8.47
N LYS A 92 0.51 19.97 -7.21
CA LYS A 92 0.44 21.01 -6.18
C LYS A 92 1.83 21.61 -5.84
N ASN A 93 2.91 20.90 -6.16
CA ASN A 93 4.29 21.23 -5.74
C ASN A 93 5.11 21.90 -6.84
N GLY A 94 4.49 22.37 -7.92
CA GLY A 94 5.20 22.97 -9.05
C GLY A 94 5.98 24.27 -8.76
N ASN A 95 5.83 24.85 -7.56
CA ASN A 95 6.48 26.10 -7.14
C ASN A 95 7.19 25.99 -5.77
N GLU A 96 7.35 24.80 -5.21
CA GLU A 96 8.18 24.68 -4.00
C GLU A 96 9.64 24.81 -4.42
N GLU A 97 10.27 25.89 -3.98
CA GLU A 97 11.73 26.08 -4.14
C GLU A 97 12.43 24.93 -3.41
N VAL A 98 13.14 24.11 -4.18
CA VAL A 98 13.99 23.07 -3.62
C VAL A 98 15.07 23.73 -2.78
N ASP A 99 15.06 23.48 -1.47
CA ASP A 99 16.12 23.98 -0.57
C ASP A 99 17.47 23.42 -1.05
N LYS A 100 18.29 24.31 -1.63
CA LYS A 100 19.63 23.97 -2.15
C LYS A 100 20.59 23.48 -1.06
N GLU A 101 20.25 23.67 0.20
CA GLU A 101 21.05 23.23 1.35
C GLU A 101 20.58 21.88 1.94
N ALA A 102 19.57 21.24 1.34
CA ALA A 102 19.09 19.95 1.81
C ALA A 102 20.17 18.88 1.63
N LYS A 103 20.51 18.19 2.72
CA LYS A 103 21.47 17.08 2.74
C LYS A 103 20.71 15.76 2.76
N ILE A 104 21.29 14.74 2.15
CA ILE A 104 20.74 13.39 2.12
C ILE A 104 20.48 12.83 3.53
N VAL A 105 21.30 13.26 4.51
CA VAL A 105 21.16 12.89 5.93
C VAL A 105 19.86 13.42 6.53
N ASP A 106 19.40 14.59 6.10
CA ASP A 106 18.17 15.20 6.62
C ASP A 106 16.94 14.35 6.24
N PHE A 107 16.99 13.68 5.10
CA PHE A 107 15.97 12.74 4.65
C PHE A 107 16.13 11.35 5.28
N LEU A 108 17.34 10.80 5.28
CA LEU A 108 17.59 9.44 5.73
C LEU A 108 17.45 9.25 7.23
N PHE A 109 17.81 10.24 8.05
CA PHE A 109 17.84 10.08 9.50
C PHE A 109 16.46 9.80 10.12
N PRO A 110 15.39 10.54 9.82
CA PRO A 110 14.06 10.21 10.33
C PRO A 110 13.58 8.84 9.86
N ILE A 111 13.86 8.47 8.61
CA ILE A 111 13.46 7.18 8.04
C ILE A 111 14.21 6.03 8.72
N LEU A 112 15.51 6.15 8.89
CA LEU A 112 16.31 5.15 9.60
C LEU A 112 15.87 5.01 11.06
N THR A 113 15.55 6.11 11.73
CA THR A 113 15.00 6.09 13.10
C THR A 113 13.70 5.30 13.13
N MET A 114 12.78 5.56 12.18
CA MET A 114 11.53 4.82 12.06
C MET A 114 11.78 3.32 11.89
N ILE A 115 12.66 2.94 10.98
CA ILE A 115 12.98 1.53 10.71
C ILE A 115 13.60 0.85 11.92
N ILE A 116 14.58 1.48 12.57
CA ILE A 116 15.25 0.93 13.74
C ILE A 116 14.26 0.73 14.89
N VAL A 117 13.44 1.74 15.20
CA VAL A 117 12.45 1.64 16.27
C VAL A 117 11.40 0.59 15.94
N GLN A 118 10.93 0.51 14.69
CA GLN A 118 10.00 -0.54 14.25
C GLN A 118 10.59 -1.94 14.46
N LEU A 119 11.85 -2.15 14.11
CA LEU A 119 12.50 -3.46 14.26
C LEU A 119 12.79 -3.83 15.71
N THR A 120 13.02 -2.84 16.58
CA THR A 120 13.38 -3.09 18.00
C THR A 120 12.17 -3.17 18.91
N VAL A 121 11.16 -2.32 18.68
CA VAL A 121 9.96 -2.21 19.53
C VAL A 121 8.80 -3.02 18.95
N GLY A 122 8.75 -3.17 17.63
CA GLY A 122 7.66 -3.89 16.94
C GLY A 122 6.35 -3.09 16.80
N ASP A 123 6.33 -1.84 17.28
CA ASP A 123 5.15 -0.96 17.25
C ASP A 123 5.36 0.21 16.28
N MET A 124 4.55 0.22 15.21
CA MET A 124 4.63 1.23 14.15
C MET A 124 4.23 2.63 14.64
N PHE A 125 3.31 2.72 15.59
CA PHE A 125 2.88 4.02 16.13
C PHE A 125 4.03 4.70 16.89
N ILE A 126 4.73 3.93 17.71
CA ILE A 126 5.92 4.41 18.43
C ILE A 126 7.03 4.76 17.43
N ALA A 127 7.22 3.96 16.39
CA ALA A 127 8.22 4.22 15.36
C ALA A 127 7.97 5.52 14.60
N ILE A 128 6.71 5.83 14.26
CA ILE A 128 6.33 7.08 13.58
C ILE A 128 6.57 8.27 14.50
N ILE A 129 6.16 8.19 15.78
CA ILE A 129 6.41 9.26 16.75
C ILE A 129 7.90 9.52 16.90
N ALA A 130 8.71 8.47 17.04
CA ALA A 130 10.16 8.59 17.12
C ALA A 130 10.76 9.26 15.88
N ALA A 131 10.29 8.93 14.68
CA ALA A 131 10.72 9.55 13.44
C ALA A 131 10.38 11.04 13.36
N ILE A 132 9.18 11.43 13.81
CA ILE A 132 8.75 12.83 13.86
C ILE A 132 9.61 13.62 14.82
N LEU A 133 9.85 13.08 16.03
CA LEU A 133 10.74 13.71 17.01
C LEU A 133 12.17 13.83 16.48
N ALA A 134 12.69 12.80 15.83
CA ALA A 134 14.00 12.83 15.20
C ALA A 134 14.11 13.90 14.11
N ALA A 135 13.09 14.05 13.28
CA ALA A 135 13.02 15.12 12.29
C ALA A 135 13.04 16.51 12.97
N GLY A 136 12.24 16.72 14.01
CA GLY A 136 12.22 17.95 14.78
C GLY A 136 13.57 18.31 15.41
N ILE A 137 14.26 17.33 16.00
CA ILE A 137 15.58 17.48 16.61
C ILE A 137 16.64 17.90 15.58
N ILE A 138 16.51 17.47 14.32
CA ILE A 138 17.48 17.83 13.27
C ILE A 138 17.10 19.16 12.60
N TYR A 139 15.83 19.37 12.26
CA TYR A 139 15.44 20.50 11.42
C TYR A 139 15.38 21.80 12.19
N ILE A 140 14.89 21.80 13.44
CA ILE A 140 14.72 23.03 14.23
C ILE A 140 16.07 23.65 14.63
N PRO A 141 17.04 22.91 15.23
CA PRO A 141 18.33 23.49 15.61
C PRO A 141 19.17 23.93 14.42
N ARG A 142 19.03 23.24 13.28
CA ARG A 142 19.74 23.61 12.04
C ARG A 142 19.08 24.79 11.29
N LYS A 143 18.05 25.42 11.89
CA LYS A 143 17.30 26.53 11.31
C LYS A 143 16.73 26.26 9.90
N LYS A 144 16.58 25.00 9.54
CA LYS A 144 15.95 24.59 8.27
C LYS A 144 14.46 24.84 8.28
N MET A 145 13.86 24.82 9.47
CA MET A 145 12.44 25.02 9.66
C MET A 145 12.17 25.68 11.02
N ARG A 146 11.18 26.59 11.07
CA ARG A 146 10.71 27.15 12.34
C ARG A 146 9.79 26.15 13.05
N THR A 147 9.76 26.16 14.37
CA THR A 147 8.90 25.27 15.17
C THR A 147 7.43 25.35 14.75
N ASN A 148 6.90 26.55 14.53
CA ASN A 148 5.51 26.70 14.09
C ASN A 148 5.29 26.05 12.73
N GLN A 149 6.18 26.26 11.78
CA GLN A 149 6.11 25.63 10.45
C GLN A 149 6.17 24.09 10.54
N PHE A 150 6.98 23.56 11.43
CA PHE A 150 7.04 22.11 11.68
C PHE A 150 5.71 21.58 12.20
N CYS A 151 5.09 22.26 13.16
CA CYS A 151 3.78 21.89 13.68
C CYS A 151 2.67 22.02 12.62
N ASP A 152 2.70 23.09 11.82
CA ASP A 152 1.72 23.30 10.74
C ASP A 152 1.78 22.20 9.69
N LEU A 153 2.98 21.79 9.28
CA LEU A 153 3.17 20.68 8.34
C LEU A 153 2.69 19.34 8.92
N TRP A 154 2.86 19.13 10.22
CA TRP A 154 2.34 17.95 10.88
C TRP A 154 0.80 17.91 10.85
N VAL A 155 0.15 19.02 11.22
CA VAL A 155 -1.30 19.16 11.14
C VAL A 155 -1.81 18.99 9.71
N GLN A 156 -1.12 19.57 8.74
CA GLN A 156 -1.46 19.39 7.33
C GLN A 156 -1.35 17.93 6.88
N GLY A 157 -0.30 17.21 7.31
CA GLY A 157 -0.15 15.78 7.04
C GLY A 157 -1.32 14.95 7.57
N PHE A 158 -1.84 15.27 8.76
CA PHE A 158 -3.07 14.67 9.28
C PHE A 158 -4.28 14.98 8.39
N ALA A 159 -4.46 16.26 8.04
CA ALA A 159 -5.57 16.69 7.20
C ALA A 159 -5.56 16.00 5.83
N ASP A 160 -4.40 15.85 5.21
CA ASP A 160 -4.24 15.15 3.93
C ASP A 160 -4.55 13.64 4.05
N SER A 161 -4.37 13.05 5.23
CA SER A 161 -4.66 11.64 5.50
C SER A 161 -6.14 11.34 5.76
N VAL A 162 -6.97 12.34 6.06
CA VAL A 162 -8.39 12.13 6.43
C VAL A 162 -9.16 11.37 5.37
N SER A 163 -8.96 11.68 4.09
CA SER A 163 -9.66 10.98 3.01
C SER A 163 -9.36 9.48 2.98
N ALA A 164 -8.10 9.09 3.21
CA ALA A 164 -7.70 7.70 3.29
C ALA A 164 -8.30 7.01 4.53
N LEU A 165 -8.31 7.68 5.68
CA LEU A 165 -8.90 7.17 6.91
C LEU A 165 -10.41 6.91 6.76
N VAL A 166 -11.16 7.82 6.14
CA VAL A 166 -12.60 7.65 5.88
C VAL A 166 -12.85 6.41 5.03
N ILE A 167 -12.04 6.18 3.98
CA ILE A 167 -12.17 4.99 3.13
C ILE A 167 -11.90 3.72 3.93
N ILE A 168 -10.88 3.70 4.79
CA ILE A 168 -10.55 2.54 5.62
C ILE A 168 -11.68 2.24 6.60
N VAL A 169 -12.20 3.26 7.30
CA VAL A 169 -13.31 3.10 8.25
C VAL A 169 -14.57 2.58 7.55
N ALA A 170 -14.92 3.15 6.38
CA ALA A 170 -16.06 2.69 5.59
C ALA A 170 -15.89 1.23 5.12
N ALA A 171 -14.67 0.83 4.73
CA ALA A 171 -14.37 -0.55 4.35
C ALA A 171 -14.51 -1.53 5.54
N LEU A 172 -14.06 -1.14 6.73
CA LEU A 172 -14.23 -1.95 7.94
C LEU A 172 -15.71 -2.08 8.35
N TRP A 173 -16.51 -1.03 8.21
CA TRP A 173 -17.94 -1.11 8.43
C TRP A 173 -18.64 -2.01 7.42
N MET A 174 -18.27 -1.91 6.12
CA MET A 174 -18.81 -2.80 5.09
C MET A 174 -18.48 -4.27 5.41
N ARG A 175 -17.24 -4.53 5.85
CA ARG A 175 -16.81 -5.85 6.28
C ARG A 175 -17.67 -6.36 7.43
N GLN A 176 -17.87 -5.54 8.49
CA GLN A 176 -18.69 -5.92 9.64
C GLN A 176 -20.14 -6.19 9.22
N ALA A 177 -20.74 -5.30 8.44
CA ALA A 177 -22.10 -5.51 7.92
C ALA A 177 -22.22 -6.80 7.10
N SER A 178 -21.22 -7.11 6.29
CA SER A 178 -21.18 -8.37 5.51
C SER A 178 -21.11 -9.61 6.41
N ALA A 179 -20.35 -9.52 7.50
CA ALA A 179 -20.27 -10.60 8.50
C ALA A 179 -21.61 -10.76 9.25
N ASP A 180 -22.24 -9.67 9.64
CA ASP A 180 -23.53 -9.69 10.40
C ASP A 180 -24.66 -10.34 9.60
N ILE A 181 -24.69 -10.17 8.28
CA ILE A 181 -25.66 -10.83 7.38
C ILE A 181 -25.21 -12.22 6.93
N ASN A 182 -24.10 -12.70 7.47
CA ASN A 182 -23.51 -14.02 7.14
C ASN A 182 -23.20 -14.21 5.63
N LEU A 183 -22.88 -13.11 4.94
CA LEU A 183 -22.58 -13.09 3.50
C LEU A 183 -21.44 -14.04 3.10
N PRO A 184 -20.32 -14.13 3.84
CA PRO A 184 -19.22 -15.06 3.48
C PRO A 184 -19.70 -16.51 3.38
N ASN A 185 -20.44 -16.99 4.37
CA ASN A 185 -20.93 -18.38 4.38
C ASN A 185 -21.97 -18.64 3.28
N TYR A 186 -22.82 -17.65 2.99
CA TYR A 186 -23.75 -17.75 1.87
C TYR A 186 -22.99 -17.88 0.54
N VAL A 187 -22.02 -17.00 0.29
CA VAL A 187 -21.20 -17.07 -0.92
C VAL A 187 -20.46 -18.39 -1.02
N MET A 188 -19.88 -18.88 0.08
CA MET A 188 -19.22 -20.20 0.12
C MET A 188 -20.18 -21.31 -0.31
N SER A 189 -21.37 -21.39 0.28
CA SER A 189 -22.35 -22.45 -0.04
C SER A 189 -22.79 -22.46 -1.51
N VAL A 190 -22.82 -21.30 -2.15
CA VAL A 190 -23.22 -21.16 -3.56
C VAL A 190 -22.06 -21.44 -4.52
N VAL A 191 -20.84 -21.02 -4.17
CA VAL A 191 -19.69 -21.02 -5.10
C VAL A 191 -18.86 -22.30 -5.00
N GLU A 192 -18.72 -22.87 -3.80
CA GLU A 192 -17.93 -24.09 -3.56
C GLU A 192 -18.22 -25.25 -4.53
N PRO A 193 -19.47 -25.57 -4.91
CA PRO A 193 -19.75 -26.67 -5.84
C PRO A 193 -19.24 -26.44 -7.28
N PHE A 194 -18.93 -25.20 -7.65
CA PHE A 194 -18.54 -24.82 -9.01
C PHE A 194 -17.04 -24.56 -9.16
N VAL A 195 -16.30 -24.54 -8.06
CA VAL A 195 -14.88 -24.15 -8.03
C VAL A 195 -14.04 -25.26 -7.44
N ASN A 196 -12.91 -25.54 -8.06
CA ASN A 196 -11.90 -26.50 -7.59
C ASN A 196 -10.55 -25.81 -7.31
N ALA A 197 -9.66 -26.48 -6.57
CA ALA A 197 -8.37 -25.96 -6.16
C ALA A 197 -7.54 -25.38 -7.32
N ASN A 198 -7.59 -25.96 -8.49
CA ASN A 198 -6.76 -25.55 -9.64
C ASN A 198 -7.25 -24.25 -10.30
N ILE A 199 -8.56 -24.04 -10.32
CA ILE A 199 -9.18 -22.89 -11.00
C ILE A 199 -9.39 -21.73 -10.02
N TYR A 200 -9.56 -22.04 -8.74
CA TYR A 200 -9.88 -21.06 -7.71
C TYR A 200 -8.94 -19.83 -7.67
N PRO A 201 -7.61 -19.97 -7.63
CA PRO A 201 -6.71 -18.82 -7.55
C PRO A 201 -6.86 -17.87 -8.74
N MET A 202 -7.09 -18.42 -9.94
CA MET A 202 -7.31 -17.62 -11.15
C MET A 202 -8.64 -16.84 -11.08
N VAL A 203 -9.73 -17.49 -10.66
CA VAL A 203 -11.04 -16.86 -10.53
C VAL A 203 -11.00 -15.76 -9.48
N ALA A 204 -10.44 -16.06 -8.30
CA ALA A 204 -10.28 -15.07 -7.22
C ALA A 204 -9.45 -13.87 -7.68
N PHE A 205 -8.34 -14.10 -8.37
CA PHE A 205 -7.52 -13.03 -8.93
C PHE A 205 -8.29 -12.14 -9.90
N VAL A 206 -9.02 -12.71 -10.86
CA VAL A 206 -9.78 -11.96 -11.85
C VAL A 206 -10.88 -11.13 -11.18
N VAL A 207 -11.63 -11.72 -10.25
CA VAL A 207 -12.72 -11.02 -9.52
C VAL A 207 -12.16 -9.85 -8.71
N VAL A 208 -11.10 -10.06 -7.93
CA VAL A 208 -10.48 -9.00 -7.13
C VAL A 208 -9.87 -7.91 -8.01
N ALA A 209 -9.23 -8.29 -9.12
CA ALA A 209 -8.67 -7.34 -10.08
C ALA A 209 -9.77 -6.47 -10.73
N MET A 210 -10.90 -7.06 -11.11
CA MET A 210 -12.05 -6.31 -11.65
C MET A 210 -12.64 -5.36 -10.61
N LEU A 211 -12.83 -5.82 -9.37
CA LEU A 211 -13.29 -4.97 -8.27
C LEU A 211 -12.29 -3.83 -8.00
N GLY A 212 -10.99 -4.11 -8.05
CA GLY A 212 -9.93 -3.11 -7.92
C GLY A 212 -9.99 -2.05 -9.00
N PHE A 213 -10.21 -2.48 -10.23
CA PHE A 213 -10.33 -1.58 -11.37
C PHE A 213 -11.59 -0.69 -11.27
N ILE A 214 -12.73 -1.27 -10.88
CA ILE A 214 -14.01 -0.54 -10.78
C ILE A 214 -13.99 0.46 -9.62
N THR A 215 -13.49 0.04 -8.45
CA THR A 215 -13.53 0.87 -7.23
C THR A 215 -12.36 1.85 -7.13
N GLY A 216 -11.25 1.56 -7.80
CA GLY A 216 -10.01 2.34 -7.69
C GLY A 216 -9.39 2.33 -6.28
N SER A 217 -9.89 1.52 -5.35
CA SER A 217 -9.45 1.48 -3.95
C SER A 217 -8.72 0.19 -3.63
N ASN A 218 -7.43 0.31 -3.27
CA ASN A 218 -6.63 -0.85 -2.83
C ASN A 218 -6.78 -1.16 -1.34
N TRP A 219 -7.42 -0.30 -0.55
CA TRP A 219 -7.61 -0.50 0.88
C TRP A 219 -8.89 -1.26 1.22
N GLY A 220 -9.99 -0.88 0.57
CA GLY A 220 -11.30 -1.45 0.84
C GLY A 220 -11.47 -2.88 0.34
N ILE A 221 -10.89 -3.19 -0.81
CA ILE A 221 -11.08 -4.51 -1.45
C ILE A 221 -10.58 -5.67 -0.59
N PRO A 222 -9.35 -5.65 -0.06
CA PRO A 222 -8.90 -6.74 0.80
C PRO A 222 -9.75 -6.89 2.06
N ALA A 223 -10.19 -5.79 2.65
CA ALA A 223 -11.05 -5.84 3.85
C ALA A 223 -12.40 -6.51 3.58
N VAL A 224 -12.97 -6.32 2.39
CA VAL A 224 -14.26 -6.91 2.00
C VAL A 224 -14.10 -8.31 1.44
N CYS A 225 -13.08 -8.55 0.60
CA CYS A 225 -12.93 -9.79 -0.14
C CYS A 225 -12.23 -10.90 0.66
N ALA A 226 -11.26 -10.56 1.54
CA ALA A 226 -10.51 -11.57 2.27
C ALA A 226 -11.38 -12.51 3.10
N PRO A 227 -12.41 -12.04 3.84
CA PRO A 227 -13.32 -12.90 4.60
C PRO A 227 -14.11 -13.90 3.75
N ILE A 228 -14.22 -13.67 2.45
CA ILE A 228 -14.90 -14.56 1.52
C ILE A 228 -13.88 -15.47 0.81
N ILE A 229 -12.82 -14.85 0.28
CA ILE A 229 -11.87 -15.53 -0.60
C ILE A 229 -10.99 -16.52 0.18
N ILE A 230 -10.46 -16.13 1.35
CA ILE A 230 -9.53 -17.00 2.08
C ILE A 230 -10.22 -18.26 2.59
N PRO A 231 -11.38 -18.22 3.28
CA PRO A 231 -12.08 -19.42 3.70
C PRO A 231 -12.55 -20.29 2.53
N LEU A 232 -13.01 -19.67 1.42
CA LEU A 232 -13.43 -20.42 0.23
C LEU A 232 -12.24 -21.14 -0.43
N GLY A 233 -11.06 -20.52 -0.50
CA GLY A 233 -9.84 -21.16 -0.98
C GLY A 233 -9.47 -22.37 -0.14
N ALA A 234 -9.46 -22.21 1.18
CA ALA A 234 -9.19 -23.32 2.10
C ALA A 234 -10.21 -24.47 1.96
N ALA A 235 -11.50 -24.15 1.81
CA ALA A 235 -12.55 -25.16 1.59
C ALA A 235 -12.37 -25.92 0.27
N CYS A 236 -11.89 -25.25 -0.79
CA CYS A 236 -11.60 -25.87 -2.08
C CYS A 236 -10.24 -26.61 -2.11
N GLY A 237 -9.43 -26.53 -1.07
CA GLY A 237 -8.08 -27.13 -1.01
C GLY A 237 -7.04 -26.37 -1.85
N ALA A 238 -7.24 -25.06 -2.07
CA ALA A 238 -6.35 -24.19 -2.86
C ALA A 238 -5.34 -23.46 -1.97
#